data_a7f9a6608bdadf7598fd15ac54ba8bcf
#
_entry.id   a7f9a6608bdadf7598fd15ac54ba8bcf
#
_cell.length_a   1.000
_cell.length_b   1.000
_cell.length_c   1.000
_cell.angle_alpha   90.00
_cell.angle_beta   90.00
_cell.angle_gamma   90.00
#
_symmetry.space_group_name_H-M   'P 1'
#
loop_
_entity.id
_entity.type
_entity.pdbx_description
1 polymer ?
#
loop_
_entity_poly.entity_id
_entity_poly.type
_entity_poly.pdbx_seq_one_letter_code
_entity_poly.pdbx_strand_id
1 'polypeptide(L)'
;NNVSKTIKNQKILDNINAEFESGKVYGIVGRNGSGKTMLFRGMSGLMRIEGEVWQDEMLLGRDMRILKNLGIIIENTDMYLEFSGYMNLKFLADINKKIGKKEIRQAMKDVGLNPDEKKSVGKYSLGMRQKLSIAQAIMEKPDVLLLDEPTNGLDDKTVKDFWELIRREKKRGAVILLASHSKDDIRELADEIYHMNSGVLTKE
;
A
#
# COMPACT_ATOMS: atom_id res chain seq x y z
N ASN A 1 10.19 -15.78 -3.56
CA ASN A 1 11.29 -16.75 -3.53
C ASN A 1 12.57 -16.12 -4.10
N ASN A 2 13.63 -16.07 -3.29
CA ASN A 2 14.98 -15.61 -3.68
C ASN A 2 15.00 -14.21 -4.31
N VAL A 3 14.12 -13.32 -3.84
CA VAL A 3 13.99 -11.97 -4.42
C VAL A 3 15.23 -11.15 -4.12
N SER A 4 15.88 -10.70 -5.18
CA SER A 4 17.11 -9.88 -5.12
C SER A 4 17.03 -8.71 -6.10
N LYS A 5 17.74 -7.62 -5.77
CA LYS A 5 17.89 -6.46 -6.64
C LYS A 5 19.21 -5.76 -6.40
N THR A 6 19.95 -5.56 -7.46
CA THR A 6 21.17 -4.73 -7.46
C THR A 6 20.96 -3.47 -8.31
N ILE A 7 21.33 -2.30 -7.79
CA ILE A 7 21.29 -1.01 -8.47
C ILE A 7 22.66 -0.35 -8.32
N LYS A 8 23.29 0.02 -9.43
CA LYS A 8 24.62 0.68 -9.42
C LYS A 8 25.64 -0.04 -8.51
N ASN A 9 25.76 -1.36 -8.65
CA ASN A 9 26.62 -2.26 -7.87
C ASN A 9 26.31 -2.33 -6.36
N GLN A 10 25.22 -1.74 -5.90
CA GLN A 10 24.74 -1.88 -4.52
C GLN A 10 23.57 -2.87 -4.49
N LYS A 11 23.66 -3.90 -3.66
CA LYS A 11 22.59 -4.85 -3.43
C LYS A 11 21.54 -4.19 -2.53
N ILE A 12 20.35 -3.96 -3.08
CA ILE A 12 19.24 -3.26 -2.41
C ILE A 12 18.26 -4.25 -1.79
N LEU A 13 18.07 -5.40 -2.44
CA LEU A 13 17.34 -6.56 -1.92
C LEU A 13 18.25 -7.76 -2.04
N ASP A 14 18.34 -8.58 -1.01
CA ASP A 14 19.26 -9.70 -0.91
C ASP A 14 18.56 -10.98 -0.50
N ASN A 15 18.30 -11.84 -1.49
CA ASN A 15 17.80 -13.21 -1.32
C ASN A 15 16.61 -13.32 -0.36
N ILE A 16 15.60 -12.46 -0.55
CA ILE A 16 14.42 -12.42 0.30
C ILE A 16 13.52 -13.60 -0.02
N ASN A 17 13.17 -14.34 1.03
CA ASN A 17 12.21 -15.41 1.00
C ASN A 17 11.15 -15.16 2.08
N ALA A 18 9.88 -15.04 1.67
CA ALA A 18 8.77 -14.82 2.59
C ALA A 18 7.47 -15.32 1.97
N GLU A 19 6.51 -15.68 2.81
CA GLU A 19 5.16 -16.07 2.43
C GLU A 19 4.16 -15.26 3.24
N PHE A 20 3.10 -14.82 2.59
CA PHE A 20 2.08 -13.95 3.16
C PHE A 20 0.70 -14.53 2.89
N GLU A 21 -0.06 -14.78 3.95
CA GLU A 21 -1.38 -15.41 3.90
C GLU A 21 -2.51 -14.39 3.93
N SER A 22 -3.64 -14.76 3.33
CA SER A 22 -4.87 -13.97 3.35
C SER A 22 -5.39 -13.75 4.78
N GLY A 23 -5.95 -12.56 5.02
CA GLY A 23 -6.53 -12.20 6.31
C GLY A 23 -5.51 -11.92 7.41
N LYS A 24 -4.26 -11.61 7.05
CA LYS A 24 -3.21 -11.20 7.97
C LYS A 24 -2.61 -9.84 7.60
N VAL A 25 -2.10 -9.16 8.61
CA VAL A 25 -1.30 -7.93 8.50
C VAL A 25 0.14 -8.25 8.87
N TYR A 26 1.05 -7.95 7.96
CA TYR A 26 2.49 -8.13 8.12
C TYR A 26 3.16 -6.78 8.29
N GLY A 27 3.71 -6.54 9.48
CA GLY A 27 4.49 -5.33 9.75
C GLY A 27 5.90 -5.47 9.18
N ILE A 28 6.31 -4.54 8.33
CA ILE A 28 7.67 -4.47 7.79
C ILE A 28 8.42 -3.32 8.46
N VAL A 29 9.29 -3.65 9.39
CA VAL A 29 10.01 -2.69 10.22
C VAL A 29 11.46 -2.56 9.74
N GLY A 30 12.00 -1.35 9.75
CA GLY A 30 13.39 -1.11 9.38
C GLY A 30 13.68 0.37 9.22
N ARG A 31 14.97 0.75 9.29
CA ARG A 31 15.41 2.14 9.14
C ARG A 31 15.11 2.68 7.74
N ASN A 32 15.14 4.02 7.58
CA ASN A 32 15.10 4.63 6.25
C ASN A 32 16.26 4.11 5.40
N GLY A 33 15.97 3.80 4.14
CA GLY A 33 16.96 3.21 3.22
C GLY A 33 17.24 1.72 3.43
N SER A 34 16.54 1.02 4.34
CA SER A 34 16.75 -0.43 4.54
C SER A 34 16.26 -1.30 3.38
N GLY A 35 15.40 -0.76 2.48
CA GLY A 35 14.87 -1.47 1.31
C GLY A 35 13.36 -1.73 1.34
N LYS A 36 12.59 -1.27 2.34
CA LYS A 36 11.13 -1.50 2.46
C LYS A 36 10.36 -1.10 1.20
N THR A 37 10.52 0.15 0.77
CA THR A 37 9.90 0.68 -0.45
C THR A 37 10.30 -0.12 -1.69
N MET A 38 11.58 -0.52 -1.78
CA MET A 38 12.08 -1.32 -2.90
C MET A 38 11.52 -2.75 -2.89
N LEU A 39 11.31 -3.33 -1.70
CA LEU A 39 10.61 -4.60 -1.56
C LEU A 39 9.18 -4.49 -2.13
N PHE A 40 8.42 -3.46 -1.75
CA PHE A 40 7.06 -3.25 -2.24
C PHE A 40 7.03 -3.00 -3.76
N ARG A 41 7.97 -2.22 -4.30
CA ARG A 41 8.11 -2.02 -5.76
C ARG A 41 8.43 -3.32 -6.50
N GLY A 42 9.29 -4.16 -5.94
CA GLY A 42 9.63 -5.46 -6.51
C GLY A 42 8.45 -6.42 -6.47
N MET A 43 7.80 -6.56 -5.32
CA MET A 43 6.64 -7.43 -5.14
C MET A 43 5.46 -7.03 -6.02
N SER A 44 5.19 -5.72 -6.16
CA SER A 44 4.07 -5.22 -6.97
C SER A 44 4.25 -5.37 -8.47
N GLY A 45 5.48 -5.55 -8.95
CA GLY A 45 5.83 -5.54 -10.38
C GLY A 45 6.22 -4.17 -10.92
N LEU A 46 6.28 -3.14 -10.06
CA LEU A 46 6.72 -1.79 -10.45
C LEU A 46 8.25 -1.69 -10.67
N MET A 47 8.99 -2.71 -10.24
CA MET A 47 10.43 -2.81 -10.43
C MET A 47 10.81 -4.24 -10.83
N ARG A 48 11.69 -4.37 -11.82
CA ARG A 48 12.27 -5.69 -12.17
C ARG A 48 13.19 -6.16 -11.05
N ILE A 49 13.04 -7.41 -10.69
CA ILE A 49 13.82 -8.13 -9.67
C ILE A 49 14.43 -9.40 -10.26
N GLU A 50 15.37 -9.97 -9.55
CA GLU A 50 15.80 -11.36 -9.68
C GLU A 50 14.99 -12.21 -8.69
N GLY A 51 14.80 -13.51 -8.99
CA GLY A 51 13.94 -14.39 -8.19
C GLY A 51 12.48 -14.35 -8.65
N GLU A 52 11.57 -14.80 -7.80
CA GLU A 52 10.17 -15.02 -8.16
C GLU A 52 9.21 -14.42 -7.14
N VAL A 53 8.13 -13.82 -7.63
CA VAL A 53 6.98 -13.39 -6.83
C VAL A 53 5.75 -14.10 -7.36
N TRP A 54 5.08 -14.83 -6.48
CA TRP A 54 3.87 -15.56 -6.78
C TRP A 54 2.68 -14.91 -6.08
N GLN A 55 1.56 -14.82 -6.78
CA GLN A 55 0.25 -14.57 -6.21
C GLN A 55 -0.62 -15.76 -6.54
N ASP A 56 -0.93 -16.58 -5.54
CA ASP A 56 -1.53 -17.90 -5.72
C ASP A 56 -0.67 -18.74 -6.70
N GLU A 57 -1.25 -19.20 -7.80
CA GLU A 57 -0.56 -19.99 -8.83
C GLU A 57 0.05 -19.13 -9.97
N MET A 58 -0.01 -17.82 -9.86
CA MET A 58 0.43 -16.89 -10.91
C MET A 58 1.79 -16.28 -10.60
N LEU A 59 2.71 -16.39 -11.55
CA LEU A 59 4.06 -15.84 -11.47
C LEU A 59 4.10 -14.41 -12.06
N LEU A 60 4.59 -13.47 -11.29
CA LEU A 60 4.88 -12.12 -11.74
C LEU A 60 5.94 -12.13 -12.84
N GLY A 61 5.69 -11.42 -13.92
CA GLY A 61 6.58 -11.37 -15.10
C GLY A 61 6.27 -12.44 -16.16
N ARG A 62 5.56 -13.52 -15.81
CA ARG A 62 5.08 -14.54 -16.75
C ARG A 62 3.57 -14.46 -16.97
N ASP A 63 2.79 -14.59 -15.90
CA ASP A 63 1.33 -14.70 -15.94
C ASP A 63 0.64 -13.34 -15.69
N MET A 64 1.34 -12.42 -15.05
CA MET A 64 0.88 -11.06 -14.76
C MET A 64 2.06 -10.09 -14.76
N ARG A 65 1.81 -8.83 -15.11
CA ARG A 65 2.83 -7.75 -15.08
C ARG A 65 2.88 -7.03 -13.73
N ILE A 66 1.74 -6.95 -13.07
CA ILE A 66 1.51 -6.33 -11.77
C ILE A 66 0.62 -7.28 -10.99
N LEU A 67 0.77 -7.36 -9.67
CA LEU A 67 -0.11 -8.15 -8.81
C LEU A 67 -1.58 -7.83 -9.12
N LYS A 68 -2.41 -8.85 -9.19
CA LYS A 68 -3.84 -8.68 -9.44
C LYS A 68 -4.54 -8.11 -8.21
N ASN A 69 -5.53 -7.27 -8.47
CA ASN A 69 -6.36 -6.66 -7.45
C ASN A 69 -5.55 -6.06 -6.29
N LEU A 70 -4.57 -5.23 -6.65
CA LEU A 70 -3.60 -4.58 -5.75
C LEU A 70 -4.07 -3.18 -5.37
N GLY A 71 -4.08 -2.90 -4.07
CA GLY A 71 -4.09 -1.55 -3.50
C GLY A 71 -2.69 -1.18 -3.01
N ILE A 72 -2.19 -0.02 -3.37
CA ILE A 72 -0.81 0.33 -3.08
C ILE A 72 -0.66 1.80 -2.67
N ILE A 73 0.13 2.03 -1.63
CA ILE A 73 0.68 3.34 -1.26
C ILE A 73 2.19 3.16 -1.20
N ILE A 74 2.90 3.79 -2.14
CA ILE A 74 4.37 3.83 -2.15
C ILE A 74 4.78 5.27 -2.39
N GLU A 75 5.53 5.85 -1.46
CA GLU A 75 5.98 7.24 -1.53
C GLU A 75 4.81 8.23 -1.72
N ASN A 76 5.08 9.41 -2.28
CA ASN A 76 4.03 10.37 -2.59
C ASN A 76 3.22 9.89 -3.80
N THR A 77 1.93 9.71 -3.61
CA THR A 77 1.03 9.39 -4.70
C THR A 77 0.91 10.61 -5.62
N ASP A 78 1.30 10.46 -6.88
CA ASP A 78 1.10 11.49 -7.90
C ASP A 78 -0.40 11.67 -8.15
N MET A 79 -0.89 12.85 -7.83
CA MET A 79 -2.28 13.23 -8.00
C MET A 79 -2.38 14.41 -8.96
N TYR A 80 -3.45 14.47 -9.71
CA TYR A 80 -3.78 15.63 -10.55
C TYR A 80 -4.21 16.79 -9.65
N LEU A 81 -3.33 17.75 -9.43
CA LEU A 81 -3.48 18.82 -8.46
C LEU A 81 -4.63 19.79 -8.79
N GLU A 82 -5.02 19.89 -10.06
CA GLU A 82 -6.07 20.77 -10.55
C GLU A 82 -7.48 20.23 -10.29
N PHE A 83 -7.60 18.92 -10.09
CA PHE A 83 -8.90 18.25 -9.92
C PHE A 83 -9.23 18.01 -8.44
N SER A 84 -10.52 17.81 -8.17
CA SER A 84 -10.98 17.42 -6.83
C SER A 84 -10.53 15.99 -6.46
N GLY A 85 -10.57 15.64 -5.17
CA GLY A 85 -10.27 14.27 -4.73
C GLY A 85 -11.16 13.23 -5.40
N TYR A 86 -12.46 13.50 -5.52
CA TYR A 86 -13.39 12.63 -6.22
C TYR A 86 -12.99 12.39 -7.68
N MET A 87 -12.60 13.44 -8.41
CA MET A 87 -12.19 13.30 -9.81
C MET A 87 -10.90 12.49 -9.96
N ASN A 88 -9.93 12.68 -9.06
CA ASN A 88 -8.72 11.86 -9.04
C ASN A 88 -9.04 10.37 -8.92
N LEU A 89 -9.88 9.99 -7.96
CA LEU A 89 -10.29 8.59 -7.78
C LEU A 89 -11.12 8.08 -8.97
N LYS A 90 -11.96 8.94 -9.54
CA LYS A 90 -12.78 8.58 -10.70
C LYS A 90 -11.93 8.26 -11.93
N PHE A 91 -10.87 9.01 -12.21
CA PHE A 91 -9.97 8.70 -13.32
C PHE A 91 -9.37 7.31 -13.21
N LEU A 92 -8.94 6.90 -12.02
CA LEU A 92 -8.40 5.56 -11.78
C LEU A 92 -9.49 4.48 -11.91
N ALA A 93 -10.66 4.71 -11.34
CA ALA A 93 -11.79 3.79 -11.45
C ALA A 93 -12.24 3.59 -12.91
N ASP A 94 -12.19 4.63 -13.74
CA ASP A 94 -12.54 4.58 -15.16
C ASP A 94 -11.53 3.74 -15.98
N ILE A 95 -10.28 3.60 -15.52
CA ILE A 95 -9.27 2.72 -16.14
C ILE A 95 -9.65 1.25 -15.95
N ASN A 96 -9.91 0.86 -14.70
CA ASN A 96 -10.19 -0.54 -14.34
C ASN A 96 -11.65 -0.94 -14.59
N LYS A 97 -12.57 0.02 -14.55
CA LYS A 97 -14.03 -0.18 -14.74
C LYS A 97 -14.65 -1.21 -13.80
N LYS A 98 -14.05 -1.41 -12.61
CA LYS A 98 -14.51 -2.36 -11.59
C LYS A 98 -15.54 -1.75 -10.64
N ILE A 99 -15.44 -0.45 -10.41
CA ILE A 99 -16.26 0.29 -9.44
C ILE A 99 -16.86 1.54 -10.05
N GLY A 100 -17.92 2.06 -9.42
CA GLY A 100 -18.61 3.25 -9.85
C GLY A 100 -18.64 4.36 -8.81
N LYS A 101 -19.54 5.32 -9.03
CA LYS A 101 -19.71 6.50 -8.19
C LYS A 101 -19.94 6.15 -6.72
N LYS A 102 -20.70 5.08 -6.43
CA LYS A 102 -21.07 4.68 -5.06
C LYS A 102 -19.83 4.26 -4.26
N GLU A 103 -19.01 3.40 -4.82
CA GLU A 103 -17.82 2.85 -4.18
C GLU A 103 -16.76 3.94 -3.97
N ILE A 104 -16.52 4.81 -4.98
CA ILE A 104 -15.60 5.95 -4.85
C ILE A 104 -16.02 6.86 -3.69
N ARG A 105 -17.31 7.23 -3.64
CA ARG A 105 -17.85 8.09 -2.57
C ARG A 105 -17.73 7.43 -1.21
N GLN A 106 -17.94 6.11 -1.14
CA GLN A 106 -17.80 5.37 0.10
C GLN A 106 -16.36 5.35 0.58
N ALA A 107 -15.40 5.06 -0.29
CA ALA A 107 -13.98 5.07 0.04
C ALA A 107 -13.51 6.45 0.58
N MET A 108 -13.99 7.55 -0.03
CA MET A 108 -13.70 8.90 0.49
C MET A 108 -14.27 9.12 1.88
N LYS A 109 -15.51 8.69 2.14
CA LYS A 109 -16.14 8.78 3.47
C LYS A 109 -15.40 7.94 4.51
N ASP A 110 -14.97 6.74 4.13
CA ASP A 110 -14.25 5.80 5.00
C ASP A 110 -12.94 6.39 5.55
N VAL A 111 -12.32 7.30 4.81
CA VAL A 111 -11.12 8.04 5.24
C VAL A 111 -11.43 9.45 5.77
N GLY A 112 -12.70 9.78 5.96
CA GLY A 112 -13.12 11.09 6.49
C GLY A 112 -12.97 12.26 5.51
N LEU A 113 -13.01 12.00 4.19
CA LEU A 113 -13.06 13.02 3.15
C LEU A 113 -14.50 13.24 2.66
N ASN A 114 -14.86 14.50 2.41
CA ASN A 114 -16.15 14.82 1.80
C ASN A 114 -16.10 14.58 0.28
N PRO A 115 -16.87 13.62 -0.28
CA PRO A 115 -16.87 13.34 -1.70
C PRO A 115 -17.52 14.44 -2.57
N ASP A 116 -18.20 15.41 -1.97
CA ASP A 116 -18.81 16.56 -2.64
C ASP A 116 -17.92 17.81 -2.59
N GLU A 117 -16.75 17.71 -1.94
CA GLU A 117 -15.79 18.80 -1.85
C GLU A 117 -15.23 19.11 -3.26
N LYS A 118 -15.44 20.36 -3.70
CA LYS A 118 -14.99 20.84 -5.01
C LYS A 118 -13.56 21.37 -5.00
N LYS A 119 -12.96 21.51 -3.82
CA LYS A 119 -11.59 21.98 -3.65
C LYS A 119 -10.62 21.07 -4.39
N SER A 120 -9.72 21.67 -5.18
CA SER A 120 -8.68 20.93 -5.90
C SER A 120 -7.66 20.31 -4.92
N VAL A 121 -7.08 19.17 -5.30
CA VAL A 121 -6.08 18.43 -4.50
C VAL A 121 -4.84 19.29 -4.24
N GLY A 122 -4.49 20.18 -5.15
CA GLY A 122 -3.40 21.15 -4.94
C GLY A 122 -3.56 22.01 -3.67
N LYS A 123 -4.81 22.22 -3.22
CA LYS A 123 -5.14 22.96 -2.00
C LYS A 123 -5.36 22.08 -0.77
N TYR A 124 -5.18 20.75 -0.88
CA TYR A 124 -5.31 19.83 0.25
C TYR A 124 -4.12 19.96 1.20
N SER A 125 -4.37 19.81 2.49
CA SER A 125 -3.30 19.60 3.47
C SER A 125 -2.58 18.26 3.22
N LEU A 126 -1.42 18.07 3.82
CA LEU A 126 -0.70 16.81 3.78
C LEU A 126 -1.60 15.64 4.22
N GLY A 127 -2.26 15.77 5.38
CA GLY A 127 -3.18 14.76 5.89
C GLY A 127 -4.38 14.50 4.97
N MET A 128 -4.93 15.52 4.28
CA MET A 128 -5.99 15.29 3.28
C MET A 128 -5.49 14.53 2.05
N ARG A 129 -4.26 14.79 1.59
CA ARG A 129 -3.66 14.03 0.49
C ARG A 129 -3.40 12.59 0.91
N GLN A 130 -2.90 12.39 2.13
CA GLN A 130 -2.69 11.04 2.68
C GLN A 130 -4.01 10.26 2.78
N LYS A 131 -5.08 10.87 3.28
CA LYS A 131 -6.43 10.28 3.28
C LYS A 131 -6.89 9.90 1.88
N LEU A 132 -6.62 10.75 0.88
CA LEU A 132 -6.99 10.45 -0.51
C LEU A 132 -6.18 9.27 -1.07
N SER A 133 -4.88 9.15 -0.74
CA SER A 133 -4.05 7.99 -1.10
C SER A 133 -4.57 6.70 -0.48
N ILE A 134 -5.02 6.74 0.78
CA ILE A 134 -5.63 5.59 1.44
C ILE A 134 -6.94 5.22 0.74
N ALA A 135 -7.81 6.20 0.44
CA ALA A 135 -9.06 5.96 -0.30
C ALA A 135 -8.80 5.31 -1.66
N GLN A 136 -7.79 5.78 -2.39
CA GLN A 136 -7.34 5.20 -3.66
C GLN A 136 -6.95 3.74 -3.51
N ALA A 137 -6.14 3.41 -2.51
CA ALA A 137 -5.65 2.05 -2.29
C ALA A 137 -6.78 1.04 -1.99
N ILE A 138 -7.86 1.48 -1.29
CA ILE A 138 -8.92 0.57 -0.82
C ILE A 138 -10.18 0.56 -1.68
N MET A 139 -10.40 1.56 -2.56
CA MET A 139 -11.69 1.79 -3.22
C MET A 139 -12.18 0.61 -4.06
N GLU A 140 -11.27 -0.19 -4.63
CA GLU A 140 -11.58 -1.36 -5.44
C GLU A 140 -11.62 -2.67 -4.63
N LYS A 141 -11.55 -2.60 -3.30
CA LYS A 141 -11.50 -3.75 -2.40
C LYS A 141 -10.42 -4.76 -2.79
N PRO A 142 -9.15 -4.35 -2.76
CA PRO A 142 -8.04 -5.17 -3.22
C PRO A 142 -7.83 -6.42 -2.37
N ASP A 143 -7.30 -7.49 -2.99
CA ASP A 143 -6.92 -8.72 -2.28
C ASP A 143 -5.54 -8.57 -1.63
N VAL A 144 -4.70 -7.68 -2.17
CA VAL A 144 -3.37 -7.35 -1.64
C VAL A 144 -3.27 -5.86 -1.39
N LEU A 145 -2.83 -5.47 -0.19
CA LEU A 145 -2.53 -4.08 0.18
C LEU A 145 -1.05 -3.95 0.53
N LEU A 146 -0.34 -3.09 -0.18
CA LEU A 146 1.05 -2.70 0.11
C LEU A 146 1.06 -1.24 0.54
N LEU A 147 1.32 -0.98 1.82
CA LEU A 147 1.16 0.32 2.44
C LEU A 147 2.50 0.79 3.02
N ASP A 148 3.16 1.74 2.36
CA ASP A 148 4.41 2.35 2.81
C ASP A 148 4.12 3.67 3.51
N GLU A 149 4.36 3.71 4.83
CA GLU A 149 4.15 4.86 5.72
C GLU A 149 2.75 5.51 5.59
N PRO A 150 1.64 4.73 5.64
CA PRO A 150 0.31 5.24 5.32
C PRO A 150 -0.23 6.24 6.33
N THR A 151 0.30 6.29 7.55
CA THR A 151 -0.15 7.18 8.63
C THR A 151 0.63 8.49 8.72
N ASN A 152 1.66 8.67 7.89
CA ASN A 152 2.46 9.89 7.89
C ASN A 152 1.61 11.13 7.64
N GLY A 153 1.73 12.11 8.55
CA GLY A 153 1.01 13.40 8.46
C GLY A 153 -0.47 13.33 8.84
N LEU A 154 -0.93 12.22 9.41
CA LEU A 154 -2.27 12.09 9.99
C LEU A 154 -2.25 12.49 11.47
N ASP A 155 -3.37 13.03 11.94
CA ASP A 155 -3.62 13.26 13.36
C ASP A 155 -4.03 11.96 14.08
N ASP A 156 -3.92 11.92 15.42
CA ASP A 156 -4.17 10.73 16.24
C ASP A 156 -5.56 10.12 16.02
N LYS A 157 -6.57 10.97 15.81
CA LYS A 157 -7.93 10.49 15.53
C LYS A 157 -7.98 9.76 14.20
N THR A 158 -7.41 10.37 13.17
CA THR A 158 -7.37 9.79 11.82
C THR A 158 -6.54 8.49 11.79
N VAL A 159 -5.46 8.41 12.57
CA VAL A 159 -4.68 7.17 12.71
C VAL A 159 -5.55 6.05 13.29
N LYS A 160 -6.35 6.31 14.30
CA LYS A 160 -7.29 5.30 14.86
C LYS A 160 -8.34 4.88 13.84
N ASP A 161 -8.91 5.83 13.09
CA ASP A 161 -9.87 5.52 12.01
C ASP A 161 -9.20 4.66 10.92
N PHE A 162 -7.92 4.91 10.60
CA PHE A 162 -7.12 4.08 9.71
C PHE A 162 -6.92 2.66 10.25
N TRP A 163 -6.64 2.47 11.54
CA TRP A 163 -6.52 1.13 12.13
C TRP A 163 -7.82 0.32 12.00
N GLU A 164 -8.97 0.95 12.25
CA GLU A 164 -10.26 0.28 12.05
C GLU A 164 -10.51 -0.10 10.59
N LEU A 165 -10.10 0.77 9.68
CA LEU A 165 -10.16 0.49 8.24
C LEU A 165 -9.32 -0.75 7.89
N ILE A 166 -8.07 -0.82 8.36
CA ILE A 166 -7.18 -1.96 8.11
C ILE A 166 -7.72 -3.24 8.73
N ARG A 167 -8.26 -3.19 9.96
CA ARG A 167 -8.93 -4.35 10.59
C ARG A 167 -10.10 -4.85 9.75
N ARG A 168 -10.86 -3.95 9.14
CA ARG A 168 -11.96 -4.31 8.22
C ARG A 168 -11.46 -4.99 6.96
N GLU A 169 -10.40 -4.46 6.34
CA GLU A 169 -9.78 -5.07 5.16
C GLU A 169 -9.16 -6.44 5.47
N LYS A 170 -8.48 -6.57 6.60
CA LYS A 170 -8.00 -7.86 7.13
C LYS A 170 -9.13 -8.87 7.28
N LYS A 171 -10.24 -8.48 7.95
CA LYS A 171 -11.42 -9.35 8.15
C LYS A 171 -12.07 -9.77 6.83
N ARG A 172 -11.97 -8.95 5.78
CA ARG A 172 -12.42 -9.26 4.43
C ARG A 172 -11.55 -10.33 3.75
N GLY A 173 -10.37 -10.63 4.29
CA GLY A 173 -9.43 -11.60 3.76
C GLY A 173 -8.27 -10.99 2.96
N ALA A 174 -8.06 -9.68 2.96
CA ALA A 174 -6.93 -9.08 2.29
C ALA A 174 -5.60 -9.50 2.92
N VAL A 175 -4.57 -9.70 2.09
CA VAL A 175 -3.16 -9.77 2.51
C VAL A 175 -2.66 -8.33 2.65
N ILE A 176 -2.18 -7.94 3.82
CA ILE A 176 -1.77 -6.55 4.07
C ILE A 176 -0.31 -6.50 4.52
N LEU A 177 0.53 -5.83 3.77
CA LEU A 177 1.90 -5.50 4.17
C LEU A 177 1.96 -4.02 4.52
N LEU A 178 2.35 -3.74 5.74
CA LEU A 178 2.42 -2.41 6.33
C LEU A 178 3.87 -2.08 6.69
N ALA A 179 4.51 -1.22 5.93
CA ALA A 179 5.77 -0.61 6.34
C ALA A 179 5.47 0.66 7.14
N SER A 180 5.91 0.71 8.38
CA SER A 180 5.72 1.87 9.25
C SER A 180 6.87 2.04 10.23
N HIS A 181 7.21 3.31 10.50
CA HIS A 181 8.09 3.70 11.60
C HIS A 181 7.34 3.89 12.92
N SER A 182 6.02 4.00 12.86
CA SER A 182 5.17 4.08 14.04
C SER A 182 5.11 2.73 14.74
N LYS A 183 5.67 2.68 15.95
CA LYS A 183 5.56 1.49 16.80
C LYS A 183 4.11 1.17 17.15
N ASP A 184 3.27 2.19 17.23
CA ASP A 184 1.86 2.02 17.55
C ASP A 184 1.11 1.37 16.38
N ASP A 185 1.38 1.74 15.13
CA ASP A 185 0.79 1.08 13.97
C ASP A 185 1.12 -0.41 13.94
N ILE A 186 2.39 -0.74 14.17
CA ILE A 186 2.84 -2.13 14.15
C ILE A 186 2.20 -2.91 15.31
N ARG A 187 2.21 -2.36 16.53
CA ARG A 187 1.61 -3.00 17.70
C ARG A 187 0.11 -3.25 17.56
N GLU A 188 -0.61 -2.27 16.98
CA GLU A 188 -2.09 -2.31 16.87
C GLU A 188 -2.59 -3.17 15.71
N LEU A 189 -1.79 -3.35 14.67
CA LEU A 189 -2.26 -3.94 13.42
C LEU A 189 -1.57 -5.26 13.05
N ALA A 190 -0.24 -5.39 13.30
CA ALA A 190 0.52 -6.51 12.77
C ALA A 190 0.21 -7.82 13.50
N ASP A 191 -0.03 -8.88 12.73
CA ASP A 191 -0.10 -10.25 13.22
C ASP A 191 1.30 -10.89 13.26
N GLU A 192 2.15 -10.51 12.32
CA GLU A 192 3.53 -10.97 12.18
C GLU A 192 4.43 -9.80 11.82
N ILE A 193 5.65 -9.80 12.33
CA ILE A 193 6.61 -8.73 12.10
C ILE A 193 7.81 -9.26 11.35
N TYR A 194 8.25 -8.48 10.36
CA TYR A 194 9.47 -8.71 9.62
C TYR A 194 10.40 -7.51 9.77
N HIS A 195 11.67 -7.79 10.00
CA HIS A 195 12.72 -6.77 10.06
C HIS A 195 13.45 -6.68 8.74
N MET A 196 13.44 -5.48 8.15
CA MET A 196 14.19 -5.16 6.95
C MET A 196 15.48 -4.44 7.32
N ASN A 197 16.63 -5.06 7.05
CA ASN A 197 17.94 -4.49 7.34
C ASN A 197 18.87 -4.67 6.14
N SER A 198 19.33 -3.56 5.55
CA SER A 198 20.28 -3.54 4.43
C SER A 198 19.91 -4.55 3.30
N GLY A 199 18.65 -4.59 2.94
CA GLY A 199 18.16 -5.45 1.86
C GLY A 199 17.79 -6.87 2.27
N VAL A 200 18.04 -7.27 3.50
CA VAL A 200 17.68 -8.60 4.03
C VAL A 200 16.39 -8.50 4.85
N LEU A 201 15.47 -9.43 4.65
CA LEU A 201 14.21 -9.54 5.39
C LEU A 201 14.27 -10.75 6.32
N THR A 202 14.04 -10.53 7.60
CA THR A 202 14.01 -11.60 8.62
C THR A 202 12.70 -11.54 9.41
N LYS A 203 12.08 -12.68 9.63
CA LYS A 203 10.90 -12.78 10.50
C LYS A 203 11.33 -12.69 11.96
N GLU A 204 10.56 -11.94 12.79
CA GLU A 204 10.74 -11.85 14.23
C GLU A 204 10.42 -13.17 14.93
#